data_f3edfb49256ed7a038d3d41c38b1fc8f
#
_entry.id   f3edfb49256ed7a038d3d41c38b1fc8f
#
_cell.length_a   1.000
_cell.length_b   1.000
_cell.length_c   1.000
_cell.angle_alpha   90.00
_cell.angle_beta   90.00
_cell.angle_gamma   90.00
#
_symmetry.space_group_name_H-M   'P 1'
#
loop_
_entity.id
_entity.type
_entity.pdbx_description
1 polymer ?
#
loop_
_entity_poly.entity_id
_entity_poly.type
_entity_poly.pdbx_seq_one_letter_code
_entity_poly.pdbx_strand_id
1 'polypeptide(L)'
;AVIVVGDGAGQRVMDRLNRFRLRVHCELELLSWECVAVRGPNCPAPEDLDVRSELRAPVDWPGVPGVDLLGPSVALPAGVHEAGLDAYEAVRIEAGWPAMGAEFAATGDPSVIPAEAGAWLVDSSVSFTKGCYTGQELVARVDSRGSNTPRHLRGVVLGDAVLPPVGAEVVADGAVRGSLTSVAESLDLRAPVALAFVPRS
;
A
#
# COMPACT_ATOMS: atom_id res chain seq x y z
N ALA A 1 13.35 4.82 -15.98
CA ALA A 1 12.72 4.58 -14.67
C ALA A 1 11.33 4.02 -14.90
N VAL A 2 10.87 3.13 -14.06
CA VAL A 2 9.52 2.58 -14.05
C VAL A 2 8.81 3.10 -12.79
N ILE A 3 7.56 3.53 -12.93
CA ILE A 3 6.70 3.94 -11.82
C ILE A 3 5.56 2.94 -11.76
N VAL A 4 5.48 2.20 -10.67
CA VAL A 4 4.39 1.26 -10.40
C VAL A 4 3.34 1.99 -9.57
N VAL A 5 2.08 1.88 -9.97
CA VAL A 5 0.95 2.52 -9.29
C VAL A 5 -0.19 1.52 -9.10
N GLY A 6 -1.03 1.78 -8.13
CA GLY A 6 -2.22 0.97 -7.89
C GLY A 6 -3.16 0.95 -9.11
N ASP A 7 -3.99 -0.08 -9.18
CA ASP A 7 -4.90 -0.33 -10.29
C ASP A 7 -5.76 0.89 -10.63
N GLY A 8 -5.87 1.16 -11.92
CA GLY A 8 -6.62 2.30 -12.45
C GLY A 8 -5.98 3.68 -12.26
N ALA A 9 -4.84 3.82 -11.57
CA ALA A 9 -4.19 5.11 -11.34
C ALA A 9 -3.20 5.52 -12.44
N GLY A 10 -2.78 4.61 -13.32
CA GLY A 10 -1.73 4.82 -14.32
C GLY A 10 -1.98 6.03 -15.22
N GLN A 11 -3.17 6.14 -15.82
CA GLN A 11 -3.53 7.26 -16.71
C GLN A 11 -3.51 8.60 -15.96
N ARG A 12 -4.00 8.66 -14.74
CA ARG A 12 -3.99 9.88 -13.92
C ARG A 12 -2.58 10.35 -13.59
N VAL A 13 -1.70 9.41 -13.26
CA VAL A 13 -0.27 9.71 -13.01
C VAL A 13 0.38 10.20 -14.31
N MET A 14 0.12 9.54 -15.44
CA MET A 14 0.59 9.95 -16.77
C MET A 14 0.17 11.38 -17.10
N ASP A 15 -1.11 11.70 -16.94
CA ASP A 15 -1.67 13.03 -17.22
C ASP A 15 -1.03 14.09 -16.31
N ARG A 16 -0.84 13.74 -15.03
CA ARG A 16 -0.19 14.64 -14.07
C ARG A 16 1.27 14.90 -14.45
N LEU A 17 2.03 13.89 -14.79
CA LEU A 17 3.42 14.02 -15.20
C LEU A 17 3.53 14.83 -16.50
N ASN A 18 2.69 14.57 -17.50
CA ASN A 18 2.66 15.32 -18.74
C ASN A 18 2.37 16.82 -18.52
N ARG A 19 1.45 17.14 -17.60
CA ARG A 19 1.12 18.54 -17.26
C ARG A 19 2.31 19.31 -16.70
N PHE A 20 3.21 18.63 -15.97
CA PHE A 20 4.36 19.27 -15.32
C PHE A 20 5.68 19.03 -16.05
N ARG A 21 5.67 18.33 -17.18
CA ARG A 21 6.84 18.09 -18.02
C ARG A 21 7.23 19.34 -18.83
N LEU A 22 7.36 20.47 -18.17
CA LEU A 22 7.73 21.72 -18.81
C LEU A 22 9.24 21.78 -19.01
N ARG A 23 9.70 21.91 -20.27
CA ARG A 23 11.13 22.02 -20.63
C ARG A 23 11.99 20.81 -20.26
N VAL A 24 11.39 19.68 -19.97
CA VAL A 24 12.09 18.42 -19.71
C VAL A 24 11.98 17.52 -20.93
N HIS A 25 13.12 17.12 -21.48
CA HIS A 25 13.19 16.15 -22.57
C HIS A 25 13.13 14.74 -21.98
N CYS A 26 11.93 14.21 -21.82
CA CYS A 26 11.68 12.82 -21.45
C CYS A 26 10.46 12.31 -22.19
N GLU A 27 10.43 11.03 -22.47
CA GLU A 27 9.28 10.34 -22.98
C GLU A 27 8.60 9.59 -21.82
N LEU A 28 7.28 9.57 -21.84
CA LEU A 28 6.45 8.89 -20.85
C LEU A 28 5.57 7.90 -21.60
N GLU A 29 5.57 6.67 -21.17
CA GLU A 29 4.79 5.59 -21.75
C GLU A 29 4.00 4.88 -20.64
N LEU A 30 2.74 4.56 -20.93
CA LEU A 30 1.93 3.71 -20.08
C LEU A 30 2.11 2.26 -20.52
N LEU A 31 2.73 1.46 -19.66
CA LEU A 31 3.01 0.07 -19.94
C LEU A 31 1.84 -0.81 -19.49
N SER A 32 1.41 -1.72 -20.35
CA SER A 32 0.44 -2.78 -20.02
C SER A 32 1.19 -4.03 -19.58
N TRP A 33 1.84 -3.93 -18.42
CA TRP A 33 2.60 -5.02 -17.84
C TRP A 33 1.77 -5.81 -16.83
N GLU A 34 2.07 -7.09 -16.74
CA GLU A 34 1.58 -7.96 -15.68
C GLU A 34 2.47 -7.82 -14.45
N CYS A 35 1.89 -8.08 -13.28
CA CYS A 35 2.60 -8.15 -12.01
C CYS A 35 2.28 -9.47 -11.33
N VAL A 36 3.32 -10.24 -11.00
CA VAL A 36 3.24 -11.38 -10.09
C VAL A 36 3.84 -10.95 -8.76
N ALA A 37 2.99 -10.79 -7.76
CA ALA A 37 3.37 -10.39 -6.42
C ALA A 37 3.69 -11.64 -5.57
N VAL A 38 4.96 -11.90 -5.31
CA VAL A 38 5.40 -12.97 -4.41
C VAL A 38 5.50 -12.41 -3.00
N ARG A 39 4.83 -13.05 -2.03
CA ARG A 39 4.80 -12.61 -0.63
C ARG A 39 4.97 -13.81 0.30
N GLY A 40 5.59 -13.59 1.43
CA GLY A 40 5.64 -14.57 2.50
C GLY A 40 6.96 -14.57 3.27
N PRO A 41 6.99 -15.22 4.45
CA PRO A 41 8.16 -15.21 5.34
C PRO A 41 9.39 -15.89 4.73
N ASN A 42 9.18 -16.80 3.78
CA ASN A 42 10.22 -17.52 3.06
C ASN A 42 10.35 -17.05 1.59
N CYS A 43 9.94 -15.81 1.29
CA CYS A 43 10.11 -15.27 -0.05
C CYS A 43 11.59 -15.29 -0.43
N PRO A 44 11.98 -15.93 -1.54
CA PRO A 44 13.36 -15.92 -2.01
C PRO A 44 13.82 -14.50 -2.35
N ALA A 45 15.12 -14.27 -2.30
CA ALA A 45 15.67 -13.01 -2.81
C ALA A 45 15.31 -12.82 -4.30
N PRO A 46 15.16 -11.59 -4.77
CA PRO A 46 14.75 -11.33 -6.16
C PRO A 46 15.63 -12.04 -7.20
N GLU A 47 16.93 -12.15 -6.93
CA GLU A 47 17.92 -12.82 -7.79
C GLU A 47 17.79 -14.35 -7.82
N ASP A 48 17.25 -14.95 -6.76
CA ASP A 48 17.13 -16.41 -6.62
C ASP A 48 15.85 -16.97 -7.27
N LEU A 49 14.95 -16.12 -7.72
CA LEU A 49 13.74 -16.54 -8.40
C LEU A 49 14.04 -16.95 -9.85
N ASP A 50 13.85 -18.23 -10.15
CA ASP A 50 14.02 -18.76 -11.52
C ASP A 50 12.77 -18.45 -12.37
N VAL A 51 12.64 -17.18 -12.76
CA VAL A 51 11.55 -16.71 -13.62
C VAL A 51 12.02 -15.51 -14.44
N ARG A 52 11.55 -15.41 -15.67
CA ARG A 52 11.79 -14.26 -16.52
C ARG A 52 10.85 -13.11 -16.15
N SER A 53 11.42 -11.95 -15.88
CA SER A 53 10.71 -10.69 -15.69
C SER A 53 11.59 -9.52 -16.16
N GLU A 54 10.98 -8.42 -16.58
CA GLU A 54 11.72 -7.22 -17.00
C GLU A 54 12.19 -6.40 -15.80
N LEU A 55 11.42 -6.42 -14.72
CA LEU A 55 11.75 -5.73 -13.47
C LEU A 55 11.42 -6.64 -12.29
N ARG A 56 12.30 -6.59 -11.29
CA ARG A 56 12.13 -7.23 -9.98
C ARG A 56 12.22 -6.14 -8.92
N ALA A 57 11.11 -5.84 -8.28
CA ALA A 57 11.03 -4.82 -7.26
C ALA A 57 10.90 -5.48 -5.88
N PRO A 58 11.92 -5.38 -5.01
CA PRO A 58 11.81 -5.85 -3.64
C PRO A 58 10.69 -5.11 -2.92
N VAL A 59 9.92 -5.82 -2.11
CA VAL A 59 8.84 -5.29 -1.30
C VAL A 59 9.08 -5.67 0.14
N ASP A 60 9.12 -4.67 1.01
CA ASP A 60 9.38 -4.84 2.43
C ASP A 60 8.14 -4.40 3.23
N TRP A 61 7.11 -5.25 3.24
CA TRP A 61 5.97 -5.05 4.12
C TRP A 61 6.34 -5.51 5.54
N PRO A 62 5.85 -4.83 6.58
CA PRO A 62 6.14 -5.22 7.95
C PRO A 62 5.86 -6.71 8.21
N GLY A 63 6.92 -7.47 8.48
CA GLY A 63 6.84 -8.92 8.71
C GLY A 63 6.56 -9.80 7.49
N VAL A 64 6.39 -9.22 6.31
CA VAL A 64 6.06 -9.96 5.08
C VAL A 64 6.97 -9.50 3.93
N PRO A 65 8.19 -10.03 3.84
CA PRO A 65 9.07 -9.75 2.71
C PRO A 65 8.45 -10.25 1.41
N GLY A 66 8.82 -9.61 0.31
CA GLY A 66 8.30 -10.00 -0.99
C GLY A 66 9.05 -9.39 -2.16
N VAL A 67 8.60 -9.76 -3.34
CA VAL A 67 9.06 -9.19 -4.60
C VAL A 67 7.91 -9.07 -5.58
N ASP A 68 7.87 -7.96 -6.28
CA ASP A 68 7.00 -7.77 -7.45
C ASP A 68 7.80 -8.07 -8.71
N LEU A 69 7.33 -9.01 -9.47
CA LEU A 69 7.88 -9.40 -10.77
C LEU A 69 7.00 -8.77 -11.85
N LEU A 70 7.58 -7.88 -12.65
CA LEU A 70 6.85 -7.11 -13.64
C LEU A 70 7.40 -7.34 -15.05
N GLY A 71 6.51 -7.37 -16.03
CA GLY A 71 6.86 -7.52 -17.43
C GLY A 71 5.63 -7.65 -18.33
N PRO A 72 5.81 -7.68 -19.67
CA PRO A 72 4.72 -7.91 -20.62
C PRO A 72 4.01 -9.24 -20.41
N SER A 73 4.73 -10.22 -19.87
CA SER A 73 4.21 -11.51 -19.45
C SER A 73 5.13 -12.08 -18.38
N VAL A 74 4.59 -12.49 -17.24
CA VAL A 74 5.34 -13.03 -16.12
C VAL A 74 4.74 -14.38 -15.72
N ALA A 75 5.55 -15.44 -15.83
CA ALA A 75 5.13 -16.75 -15.36
C ALA A 75 5.22 -16.86 -13.84
N LEU A 76 4.45 -17.77 -13.25
CA LEU A 76 4.57 -18.09 -11.84
C LEU A 76 5.94 -18.74 -11.57
N PRO A 77 6.73 -18.24 -10.61
CA PRO A 77 8.01 -18.85 -10.26
C PRO A 77 7.87 -20.30 -9.78
N ALA A 78 8.84 -21.13 -10.09
CA ALA A 78 8.85 -22.52 -9.62
C ALA A 78 8.86 -22.58 -8.08
N GLY A 79 8.04 -23.47 -7.52
CA GLY A 79 7.93 -23.65 -6.07
C GLY A 79 7.07 -22.60 -5.35
N VAL A 80 6.51 -21.63 -6.07
CA VAL A 80 5.53 -20.68 -5.52
C VAL A 80 4.12 -21.18 -5.82
N HIS A 81 3.24 -21.07 -4.84
CA HIS A 81 1.82 -21.42 -5.00
C HIS A 81 1.03 -20.17 -5.39
N GLU A 82 0.20 -20.31 -6.42
CA GLU A 82 -0.75 -19.27 -6.81
C GLU A 82 -1.82 -19.10 -5.73
N ALA A 83 -2.13 -17.86 -5.38
CA ALA A 83 -3.16 -17.50 -4.44
C ALA A 83 -4.09 -16.43 -5.04
N GLY A 84 -5.34 -16.41 -4.60
CA GLY A 84 -6.31 -15.40 -5.01
C GLY A 84 -6.06 -14.02 -4.37
N LEU A 85 -6.76 -13.01 -4.89
CA LEU A 85 -6.70 -11.65 -4.36
C LEU A 85 -7.13 -11.57 -2.88
N ASP A 86 -8.04 -12.43 -2.45
CA ASP A 86 -8.48 -12.47 -1.04
C ASP A 86 -7.33 -12.83 -0.10
N ALA A 87 -6.49 -13.78 -0.50
CA ALA A 87 -5.30 -14.14 0.26
C ALA A 87 -4.25 -13.02 0.26
N TYR A 88 -4.06 -12.34 -0.87
CA TYR A 88 -3.20 -11.17 -0.97
C TYR A 88 -3.67 -10.03 -0.04
N GLU A 89 -4.98 -9.73 -0.04
CA GLU A 89 -5.57 -8.73 0.83
C GLU A 89 -5.44 -9.09 2.32
N ALA A 90 -5.62 -10.36 2.68
CA ALA A 90 -5.41 -10.81 4.05
C ALA A 90 -3.99 -10.54 4.52
N VAL A 91 -3.00 -10.94 3.74
CA VAL A 91 -1.57 -10.72 4.05
C VAL A 91 -1.23 -9.23 4.09
N ARG A 92 -1.79 -8.42 3.20
CA ARG A 92 -1.62 -6.96 3.19
C ARG A 92 -2.16 -6.31 4.47
N ILE A 93 -3.37 -6.71 4.87
CA ILE A 93 -4.03 -6.18 6.08
C ILE A 93 -3.29 -6.63 7.34
N GLU A 94 -2.86 -7.88 7.42
CA GLU A 94 -2.02 -8.39 8.51
C GLU A 94 -0.71 -7.61 8.65
N ALA A 95 -0.07 -7.28 7.53
CA ALA A 95 1.12 -6.44 7.50
C ALA A 95 0.85 -4.98 7.87
N GLY A 96 -0.41 -4.56 7.97
CA GLY A 96 -0.79 -3.16 8.18
C GLY A 96 -0.49 -2.25 6.99
N TRP A 97 -0.32 -2.83 5.79
CA TRP A 97 0.07 -2.07 4.60
C TRP A 97 -1.14 -1.38 3.96
N PRO A 98 -1.12 -0.05 3.84
CA PRO A 98 -2.23 0.69 3.23
C PRO A 98 -2.23 0.53 1.70
N ALA A 99 -3.43 0.58 1.10
CA ALA A 99 -3.61 0.52 -0.34
C ALA A 99 -4.26 1.79 -0.91
N MET A 100 -3.90 2.11 -2.15
CA MET A 100 -4.62 3.10 -2.94
C MET A 100 -6.02 2.57 -3.28
N GLY A 101 -7.02 3.40 -3.09
CA GLY A 101 -8.43 3.03 -3.29
C GLY A 101 -9.13 2.52 -2.04
N ALA A 102 -8.38 2.14 -1.02
CA ALA A 102 -8.90 1.75 0.30
C ALA A 102 -8.51 2.77 1.38
N GLU A 103 -7.29 2.71 1.89
CA GLU A 103 -6.79 3.63 2.93
C GLU A 103 -6.43 5.00 2.36
N PHE A 104 -5.90 5.04 1.14
CA PHE A 104 -5.63 6.29 0.43
C PHE A 104 -6.59 6.43 -0.75
N ALA A 105 -7.41 7.48 -0.75
CA ALA A 105 -8.42 7.66 -1.78
C ALA A 105 -7.81 7.76 -3.19
N ALA A 106 -8.19 6.84 -4.07
CA ALA A 106 -7.81 6.88 -5.49
C ALA A 106 -8.34 8.14 -6.19
N THR A 107 -9.41 8.74 -5.66
CA THR A 107 -10.06 9.93 -6.21
C THR A 107 -9.49 11.26 -5.72
N GLY A 108 -8.43 11.22 -4.88
CA GLY A 108 -7.75 12.42 -4.45
C GLY A 108 -8.43 13.18 -3.32
N ASP A 109 -9.20 12.50 -2.48
CA ASP A 109 -9.63 13.09 -1.19
C ASP A 109 -8.36 13.35 -0.36
N PRO A 110 -7.98 14.62 -0.12
CA PRO A 110 -6.79 14.98 0.63
C PRO A 110 -6.96 14.75 2.13
N SER A 111 -8.04 14.14 2.57
CA SER A 111 -8.36 13.97 3.98
C SER A 111 -7.43 12.99 4.70
N VAL A 112 -6.73 12.14 3.96
CA VAL A 112 -5.77 11.17 4.51
C VAL A 112 -4.37 11.46 3.98
N ILE A 113 -3.41 11.58 4.88
CA ILE A 113 -2.00 11.79 4.54
C ILE A 113 -1.16 10.58 4.94
N PRO A 114 -0.03 10.30 4.26
CA PRO A 114 0.83 9.15 4.56
C PRO A 114 1.24 9.04 6.03
N ALA A 115 1.44 10.16 6.73
CA ALA A 115 1.80 10.18 8.14
C ALA A 115 0.71 9.60 9.08
N GLU A 116 -0.55 9.56 8.64
CA GLU A 116 -1.64 8.90 9.39
C GLU A 116 -1.56 7.38 9.33
N ALA A 117 -0.91 6.83 8.31
CA ALA A 117 -0.61 5.39 8.26
C ALA A 117 0.54 5.02 9.22
N GLY A 118 1.41 5.98 9.54
CA GLY A 118 2.49 5.81 10.50
C GLY A 118 3.79 6.48 10.02
N ALA A 119 4.67 6.81 10.96
CA ALA A 119 5.96 7.40 10.64
C ALA A 119 6.80 6.49 9.72
N TRP A 120 6.70 5.17 9.91
CA TRP A 120 7.40 4.18 9.08
C TRP A 120 7.10 4.32 7.57
N LEU A 121 5.86 4.66 7.21
CA LEU A 121 5.51 4.87 5.80
C LEU A 121 6.14 6.14 5.25
N VAL A 122 6.23 7.20 6.05
CA VAL A 122 6.94 8.42 5.67
C VAL A 122 8.43 8.12 5.50
N ASP A 123 9.06 7.45 6.45
CA ASP A 123 10.49 7.10 6.42
C ASP A 123 10.84 6.24 5.20
N SER A 124 9.97 5.29 4.83
CA SER A 124 10.19 4.41 3.68
C SER A 124 9.86 5.03 2.32
N SER A 125 9.01 6.06 2.28
CA SER A 125 8.43 6.58 1.02
C SER A 125 8.86 8.00 0.69
N VAL A 126 9.39 8.76 1.65
CA VAL A 126 9.71 10.17 1.49
C VAL A 126 11.21 10.40 1.55
N SER A 127 11.75 11.07 0.54
CA SER A 127 13.14 11.55 0.58
C SER A 127 13.16 12.99 1.06
N PHE A 128 13.82 13.25 2.17
CA PHE A 128 14.04 14.59 2.71
C PHE A 128 15.27 15.30 2.10
N THR A 129 16.05 14.60 1.28
CA THR A 129 17.29 15.12 0.67
C THR A 129 17.15 15.43 -0.82
N LYS A 130 16.09 14.96 -1.48
CA LYS A 130 15.83 15.29 -2.89
C LYS A 130 15.26 16.72 -3.03
N GLY A 131 15.24 17.23 -4.27
CA GLY A 131 14.62 18.51 -4.60
C GLY A 131 13.12 18.58 -4.30
N CYS A 132 12.54 19.77 -4.48
CA CYS A 132 11.14 20.07 -4.15
C CYS A 132 10.13 19.14 -4.84
N TYR A 133 9.04 18.82 -4.15
CA TYR A 133 7.92 18.03 -4.66
C TYR A 133 6.58 18.57 -4.12
N THR A 134 5.50 18.22 -4.80
CA THR A 134 4.15 18.63 -4.41
C THR A 134 3.78 18.05 -3.04
N GLY A 135 3.37 18.89 -2.11
CA GLY A 135 2.98 18.47 -0.75
C GLY A 135 4.14 18.46 0.26
N GLN A 136 5.37 18.77 -0.15
CA GLN A 136 6.55 18.79 0.70
C GLN A 136 6.35 19.60 2.00
N GLU A 137 5.70 20.76 1.94
CA GLU A 137 5.49 21.60 3.13
C GLU A 137 4.64 20.90 4.19
N LEU A 138 3.59 20.18 3.77
CA LEU A 138 2.74 19.43 4.69
C LEU A 138 3.52 18.28 5.31
N VAL A 139 4.23 17.51 4.50
CA VAL A 139 5.06 16.40 4.98
C VAL A 139 6.11 16.88 5.97
N ALA A 140 6.88 17.91 5.62
CA ALA A 140 7.92 18.47 6.51
C ALA A 140 7.34 19.05 7.80
N ARG A 141 6.15 19.67 7.74
CA ARG A 141 5.47 20.21 8.91
C ARG A 141 5.02 19.11 9.87
N VAL A 142 4.45 18.03 9.34
CA VAL A 142 3.98 16.90 10.16
C VAL A 142 5.18 16.19 10.78
N ASP A 143 6.21 15.93 9.98
CA ASP A 143 7.44 15.28 10.43
C ASP A 143 8.15 16.09 11.54
N SER A 144 8.36 17.38 11.34
CA SER A 144 9.00 18.28 12.33
C SER A 144 8.23 18.38 13.65
N ARG A 145 6.95 18.02 13.67
CA ARG A 145 6.10 17.93 14.86
C ARG A 145 5.99 16.52 15.43
N GLY A 146 6.91 15.62 15.05
CA GLY A 146 6.97 14.24 15.52
C GLY A 146 5.85 13.35 14.96
N SER A 147 5.41 13.62 13.72
CA SER A 147 4.35 12.86 13.03
C SER A 147 3.05 12.75 13.85
N ASN A 148 2.75 13.81 14.61
CA ASN A 148 1.57 13.88 15.45
C ASN A 148 0.33 14.18 14.62
N THR A 149 -0.37 13.15 14.17
CA THR A 149 -1.60 13.24 13.40
C THR A 149 -2.83 12.99 14.26
N PRO A 150 -4.00 13.55 13.90
CA PRO A 150 -5.23 13.41 14.71
C PRO A 150 -5.77 11.98 14.74
N ARG A 151 -5.44 11.18 13.77
CA ARG A 151 -5.84 9.76 13.66
C ARG A 151 -4.68 8.93 13.13
N HIS A 152 -4.76 7.62 13.38
CA HIS A 152 -3.76 6.65 12.93
C HIS A 152 -4.42 5.44 12.31
N LEU A 153 -3.79 4.88 11.29
CA LEU A 153 -4.13 3.56 10.77
C LEU A 153 -3.81 2.50 11.82
N ARG A 154 -4.77 1.61 12.07
CA ARG A 154 -4.64 0.48 13.00
C ARG A 154 -5.11 -0.80 12.35
N GLY A 155 -4.37 -1.87 12.58
CA GLY A 155 -4.86 -3.22 12.39
C GLY A 155 -5.84 -3.58 13.50
N VAL A 156 -6.93 -4.23 13.11
CA VAL A 156 -7.98 -4.71 14.01
C VAL A 156 -8.15 -6.20 13.79
N VAL A 157 -8.10 -6.98 14.86
CA VAL A 157 -8.47 -8.40 14.85
C VAL A 157 -9.85 -8.51 15.49
N LEU A 158 -10.80 -9.10 14.77
CA LEU A 158 -12.20 -9.18 15.20
C LEU A 158 -12.46 -10.50 15.93
N GLY A 159 -13.20 -10.43 17.03
CA GLY A 159 -13.49 -11.60 17.86
C GLY A 159 -14.59 -12.51 17.31
N ASP A 160 -15.39 -12.00 16.38
CA ASP A 160 -16.51 -12.73 15.77
C ASP A 160 -16.07 -13.37 14.44
N ALA A 161 -16.62 -14.55 14.13
CA ALA A 161 -16.32 -15.26 12.87
C ALA A 161 -17.02 -14.63 11.64
N VAL A 162 -17.74 -13.53 11.81
CA VAL A 162 -18.46 -12.86 10.74
C VAL A 162 -17.58 -11.74 10.17
N LEU A 163 -17.33 -11.81 8.87
CA LEU A 163 -16.61 -10.77 8.14
C LEU A 163 -17.51 -9.53 7.99
N PRO A 164 -17.19 -8.40 8.63
CA PRO A 164 -17.99 -7.18 8.49
C PRO A 164 -17.77 -6.54 7.11
N PRO A 165 -18.72 -5.73 6.63
CA PRO A 165 -18.51 -4.99 5.40
C PRO A 165 -17.48 -3.87 5.60
N VAL A 166 -16.75 -3.52 4.52
CA VAL A 166 -15.97 -2.27 4.47
C VAL A 166 -16.91 -1.09 4.77
N GLY A 167 -16.44 -0.14 5.59
CA GLY A 167 -17.25 0.98 6.07
C GLY A 167 -17.99 0.70 7.39
N ALA A 168 -17.96 -0.53 7.92
CA ALA A 168 -18.53 -0.81 9.24
C ALA A 168 -17.87 0.07 10.31
N GLU A 169 -18.68 0.56 11.25
CA GLU A 169 -18.21 1.45 12.31
C GLU A 169 -17.33 0.72 13.33
N VAL A 170 -16.24 1.36 13.72
CA VAL A 170 -15.43 0.97 14.87
C VAL A 170 -15.92 1.73 16.08
N VAL A 171 -16.45 1.01 17.06
CA VAL A 171 -17.00 1.60 18.29
C VAL A 171 -16.10 1.23 19.47
N ALA A 172 -15.72 2.24 20.25
CA ALA A 172 -15.04 2.04 21.54
C ALA A 172 -15.65 2.99 22.58
N ASP A 173 -15.84 2.50 23.81
CA ASP A 173 -16.44 3.24 24.92
C ASP A 173 -17.80 3.88 24.57
N GLY A 174 -18.60 3.19 23.76
CA GLY A 174 -19.93 3.66 23.33
C GLY A 174 -19.92 4.79 22.30
N ALA A 175 -18.75 5.15 21.75
CA ALA A 175 -18.61 6.18 20.73
C ALA A 175 -18.02 5.62 19.44
N VAL A 176 -18.46 6.12 18.29
CA VAL A 176 -17.85 5.80 16.99
C VAL A 176 -16.46 6.44 16.94
N ARG A 177 -15.46 5.64 16.67
CA ARG A 177 -14.05 6.04 16.58
C ARG A 177 -13.50 6.03 15.16
N GLY A 178 -14.22 5.46 14.22
CA GLY A 178 -13.80 5.37 12.83
C GLY A 178 -14.63 4.34 12.06
N SER A 179 -14.15 3.96 10.90
CA SER A 179 -14.76 2.91 10.07
C SER A 179 -13.67 2.02 9.47
N LEU A 180 -14.04 0.78 9.17
CA LEU A 180 -13.15 -0.18 8.52
C LEU A 180 -12.91 0.25 7.07
N THR A 181 -11.65 0.30 6.66
CA THR A 181 -11.23 0.66 5.30
C THR A 181 -10.91 -0.55 4.44
N SER A 182 -10.40 -1.61 5.07
CA SER A 182 -10.13 -2.90 4.45
C SER A 182 -10.50 -4.00 5.42
N VAL A 183 -11.00 -5.13 4.89
CA VAL A 183 -11.42 -6.29 5.68
C VAL A 183 -11.07 -7.57 4.93
N ALA A 184 -10.51 -8.56 5.62
CA ALA A 184 -10.24 -9.89 5.09
C ALA A 184 -10.32 -10.95 6.17
N GLU A 185 -10.36 -12.22 5.76
CA GLU A 185 -10.23 -13.36 6.66
C GLU A 185 -8.75 -13.77 6.72
N SER A 186 -8.18 -13.71 7.91
CA SER A 186 -6.81 -14.17 8.16
C SER A 186 -6.82 -15.67 8.49
N LEU A 187 -6.12 -16.44 7.68
CA LEU A 187 -5.93 -17.86 7.95
C LEU A 187 -4.93 -18.09 9.07
N ASP A 188 -3.93 -17.25 9.19
CA ASP A 188 -2.90 -17.35 10.24
C ASP A 188 -3.47 -17.01 11.62
N LEU A 189 -4.23 -15.93 11.72
CA LEU A 189 -4.88 -15.50 12.96
C LEU A 189 -6.19 -16.24 13.22
N ARG A 190 -6.73 -16.96 12.23
CA ARG A 190 -8.03 -17.65 12.27
C ARG A 190 -9.18 -16.73 12.70
N ALA A 191 -9.13 -15.49 12.22
CA ALA A 191 -10.10 -14.46 12.57
C ALA A 191 -10.19 -13.44 11.45
N PRO A 192 -11.32 -12.73 11.32
CA PRO A 192 -11.38 -11.57 10.46
C PRO A 192 -10.40 -10.49 10.92
N VAL A 193 -9.71 -9.88 9.96
CA VAL A 193 -8.76 -8.78 10.16
C VAL A 193 -9.21 -7.57 9.35
N ALA A 194 -8.90 -6.40 9.83
CA ALA A 194 -9.28 -5.17 9.17
C ALA A 194 -8.26 -4.05 9.37
N LEU A 195 -8.31 -3.03 8.54
CA LEU A 195 -7.65 -1.76 8.76
C LEU A 195 -8.70 -0.67 9.01
N ALA A 196 -8.37 0.27 9.89
CA ALA A 196 -9.20 1.42 10.20
C ALA A 196 -8.37 2.63 10.61
N PHE A 197 -8.80 3.83 10.22
CA PHE A 197 -8.28 5.06 10.83
C PHE A 197 -9.08 5.37 12.09
N VAL A 198 -8.38 5.41 13.22
CA VAL A 198 -8.97 5.73 14.52
C VAL A 198 -8.26 6.93 15.15
N PRO A 199 -8.96 7.75 15.96
CA PRO A 199 -8.36 8.86 16.68
C PRO A 199 -7.18 8.38 17.53
N ARG A 200 -6.20 9.26 17.69
CA ARG A 200 -5.15 9.06 18.66
C ARG A 200 -5.77 9.17 20.06
N SER A 201 -5.61 8.12 20.87
CA SER A 201 -5.99 8.14 22.29
C SER A 201 -5.05 9.01 23.10
#